data_91dad3544b7fab89f53a653a3c836bc2
#
_entry.id   91dad3544b7fab89f53a653a3c836bc2
#
_cell.length_a   1.000
_cell.length_b   1.000
_cell.length_c   1.000
_cell.angle_alpha   90.00
_cell.angle_beta   90.00
_cell.angle_gamma   90.00
#
_symmetry.space_group_name_H-M   'P 1'
#
loop_
_entity.id
_entity.type
_entity.pdbx_description
1 polymer ?
#
loop_
_entity_poly.entity_id
_entity_poly.type
_entity_poly.pdbx_seq_one_letter_code
_entity_poly.pdbx_strand_id
1 'polypeptide(L)'
;TAYAAAKSGVNLLTKSSAAEYGHKGIRINAVSPGVIRTPGVEKYFEEQPKIAEGLKQAAVMRRLGEPSEIAEAVTFLASDRASFITGQLLSVDGGAAVRA
;
A
#
# COMPACT_ATOMS: atom_id res chain seq x y z
N THR A 1 -8.90 3.08 15.54
CA THR A 1 -9.65 3.87 14.55
C THR A 1 -10.27 3.00 13.48
N ALA A 2 -11.26 3.53 12.78
CA ALA A 2 -11.90 2.83 11.67
C ALA A 2 -10.90 2.47 10.56
N TYR A 3 -9.94 3.36 10.29
CA TYR A 3 -8.89 3.12 9.30
C TYR A 3 -8.01 1.92 9.70
N ALA A 4 -7.56 1.89 10.95
CA ALA A 4 -6.74 0.79 11.46
C ALA A 4 -7.51 -0.54 11.43
N ALA A 5 -8.80 -0.52 11.80
CA ALA A 5 -9.64 -1.71 11.76
C ALA A 5 -9.82 -2.22 10.33
N ALA A 6 -10.05 -1.31 9.37
CA ALA A 6 -10.21 -1.68 7.97
C ALA A 6 -8.91 -2.29 7.40
N LYS A 7 -7.76 -1.70 7.73
CA LYS A 7 -6.46 -2.21 7.29
C LYS A 7 -6.17 -3.59 7.86
N SER A 8 -6.48 -3.80 9.14
CA SER A 8 -6.34 -5.10 9.79
C SER A 8 -7.27 -6.13 9.15
N GLY A 9 -8.49 -5.72 8.80
CA GLY A 9 -9.46 -6.58 8.12
C GLY A 9 -8.96 -7.04 6.76
N VAL A 10 -8.40 -6.13 5.95
CA VAL A 10 -7.82 -6.47 4.65
C VAL A 10 -6.64 -7.43 4.81
N ASN A 11 -5.77 -7.20 5.79
CA ASN A 11 -4.64 -8.07 6.04
C ASN A 11 -5.10 -9.49 6.43
N LEU A 12 -6.07 -9.60 7.33
CA LEU A 12 -6.61 -10.88 7.76
C LEU A 12 -7.30 -11.61 6.60
N LEU A 13 -8.11 -10.89 5.81
CA LEU A 13 -8.79 -11.45 4.65
C LEU A 13 -7.77 -11.98 3.62
N THR A 14 -6.71 -11.23 3.37
CA THR A 14 -5.64 -11.62 2.46
C THR A 14 -5.01 -12.94 2.92
N LYS A 15 -4.69 -13.05 4.19
CA LYS A 15 -4.08 -14.26 4.76
C LYS A 15 -5.03 -15.45 4.73
N SER A 16 -6.28 -15.24 5.11
CA SER A 16 -7.28 -16.31 5.12
C SER A 16 -7.55 -16.83 3.70
N SER A 17 -7.71 -15.92 2.75
CA SER A 17 -7.96 -16.30 1.35
C SER A 17 -6.75 -17.01 0.74
N ALA A 18 -5.54 -16.53 1.03
CA ALA A 18 -4.32 -17.17 0.55
C ALA A 18 -4.20 -18.59 1.10
N ALA A 19 -4.52 -18.80 2.37
CA ALA A 19 -4.50 -20.12 3.00
C ALA A 19 -5.53 -21.07 2.36
N GLU A 20 -6.69 -20.54 2.00
CA GLU A 20 -7.78 -21.34 1.42
C GLU A 20 -7.46 -21.78 -0.01
N TYR A 21 -6.87 -20.89 -0.82
CA TYR A 21 -6.70 -21.12 -2.25
C TYR A 21 -5.28 -21.48 -2.68
N GLY A 22 -4.31 -21.44 -1.77
CA GLY A 22 -2.91 -21.67 -2.11
C GLY A 22 -2.65 -23.03 -2.74
N HIS A 23 -3.31 -24.07 -2.25
CA HIS A 23 -3.15 -25.43 -2.77
C HIS A 23 -3.72 -25.58 -4.19
N LYS A 24 -4.51 -24.63 -4.64
CA LYS A 24 -5.06 -24.57 -6.00
C LYS A 24 -4.18 -23.76 -6.96
N GLY A 25 -3.02 -23.34 -6.50
CA GLY A 25 -2.10 -22.52 -7.31
C GLY A 25 -2.52 -21.07 -7.45
N ILE A 26 -3.37 -20.58 -6.57
CA ILE A 26 -3.83 -19.19 -6.57
C ILE A 26 -3.07 -18.42 -5.49
N ARG A 27 -2.40 -17.35 -5.89
CA ARG A 27 -1.70 -16.46 -4.95
C ARG A 27 -2.56 -15.23 -4.72
N ILE A 28 -2.65 -14.81 -3.47
CA ILE A 28 -3.44 -13.63 -3.06
C ILE A 28 -2.56 -12.77 -2.17
N ASN A 29 -2.32 -11.55 -2.63
CA ASN A 29 -1.55 -10.56 -1.91
C ASN A 29 -2.28 -9.22 -1.94
N ALA A 30 -1.91 -8.32 -1.09
CA ALA A 30 -2.47 -6.97 -1.03
C ALA A 30 -1.35 -5.94 -1.04
N VAL A 31 -1.65 -4.76 -1.57
CA VAL A 31 -0.74 -3.61 -1.54
C VAL A 31 -1.41 -2.50 -0.73
N SER A 32 -0.66 -1.91 0.17
CA SER A 32 -1.11 -0.79 1.00
C SER A 32 -0.31 0.46 0.60
N PRO A 33 -0.89 1.34 -0.22
CA PRO A 33 -0.20 2.57 -0.63
C PRO A 33 -0.10 3.58 0.50
N GLY A 34 0.93 4.42 0.45
CA GLY A 34 1.00 5.64 1.23
C GLY A 34 0.28 6.78 0.52
N VAL A 35 0.73 8.01 0.75
CA VAL A 35 0.16 9.17 0.06
C VAL A 35 0.77 9.26 -1.33
N ILE A 36 -0.07 9.12 -2.34
CA ILE A 36 0.35 9.03 -3.74
C ILE A 36 -0.05 10.31 -4.48
N ARG A 37 0.86 10.80 -5.32
CA ARG A 37 0.64 12.00 -6.12
C ARG A 37 -0.40 11.73 -7.20
N THR A 38 -1.57 12.32 -7.05
CA THR A 38 -2.65 12.31 -8.03
C THR A 38 -3.10 13.74 -8.26
N PRO A 39 -3.81 14.06 -9.36
CA PRO A 39 -4.35 15.41 -9.54
C PRO A 39 -5.20 15.89 -8.38
N GLY A 40 -6.01 14.99 -7.79
CA GLY A 40 -6.84 15.35 -6.63
C GLY A 40 -6.01 15.66 -5.39
N VAL A 41 -4.97 14.87 -5.13
CA VAL A 41 -4.05 15.09 -4.00
C VAL A 41 -3.28 16.39 -4.21
N GLU A 42 -2.78 16.65 -5.43
CA GLU A 42 -2.06 17.89 -5.73
C GLU A 42 -2.94 19.12 -5.49
N LYS A 43 -4.19 19.07 -5.95
CA LYS A 43 -5.14 20.17 -5.73
C LYS A 43 -5.41 20.40 -4.24
N TYR A 44 -5.64 19.31 -3.50
CA TYR A 44 -5.87 19.39 -2.06
C TYR A 44 -4.66 19.99 -1.34
N PHE A 45 -3.45 19.61 -1.76
CA PHE A 45 -2.21 20.11 -1.15
C PHE A 45 -1.98 21.59 -1.45
N GLU A 46 -2.37 22.08 -2.63
CA GLU A 46 -2.32 23.51 -2.94
C GLU A 46 -3.25 24.31 -2.02
N GLU A 47 -4.41 23.75 -1.69
CA GLU A 47 -5.39 24.40 -0.81
C GLU A 47 -5.01 24.27 0.67
N GLN A 48 -4.24 23.25 1.03
CA GLN A 48 -3.90 22.93 2.42
C GLN A 48 -2.38 22.67 2.57
N PRO A 49 -1.54 23.71 2.40
CA PRO A 49 -0.09 23.50 2.38
C PRO A 49 0.49 22.97 3.69
N LYS A 50 -0.10 23.30 4.83
CA LYS A 50 0.38 22.77 6.12
C LYS A 50 0.09 21.28 6.27
N ILE A 51 -1.08 20.84 5.82
CA ILE A 51 -1.44 19.42 5.82
C ILE A 51 -0.54 18.68 4.85
N ALA A 52 -0.28 19.25 3.67
CA ALA A 52 0.60 18.69 2.67
C ALA A 52 1.99 18.41 3.24
N GLU A 53 2.56 19.38 3.94
CA GLU A 53 3.89 19.25 4.52
C GLU A 53 3.91 18.16 5.59
N GLY A 54 2.89 18.11 6.45
CA GLY A 54 2.78 17.09 7.48
C GLY A 54 2.69 15.68 6.90
N LEU A 55 1.92 15.50 5.82
CA LEU A 55 1.78 14.20 5.17
C LEU A 55 3.07 13.75 4.49
N LYS A 56 3.83 14.68 3.89
CA LYS A 56 5.14 14.36 3.33
C LYS A 56 6.11 13.91 4.42
N GLN A 57 6.09 14.60 5.55
CA GLN A 57 6.99 14.27 6.67
C GLN A 57 6.61 12.95 7.35
N ALA A 58 5.37 12.47 7.19
CA ALA A 58 4.94 11.21 7.78
C ALA A 58 5.67 10.01 7.17
N ALA A 59 6.04 10.09 5.89
CA ALA A 59 6.86 9.06 5.26
C ALA A 59 8.33 9.23 5.65
N VAL A 60 9.00 8.13 5.94
CA VAL A 60 10.44 8.14 6.23
C VAL A 60 11.23 8.75 5.07
N MET A 61 10.80 8.48 3.84
CA MET A 61 11.43 9.02 2.63
C MET A 61 11.08 10.48 2.35
N ARG A 62 10.16 11.04 3.14
CA ARG A 62 9.77 12.47 3.12
C ARG A 62 9.33 12.98 1.76
N ARG A 63 8.59 12.16 1.03
CA ARG A 63 8.00 12.54 -0.25
C ARG A 63 6.71 11.76 -0.49
N LEU A 64 5.94 12.22 -1.46
CA LEU A 64 4.81 11.47 -1.98
C LEU A 64 5.32 10.34 -2.87
N GLY A 65 4.54 9.29 -2.96
CA GLY A 65 4.78 8.25 -3.95
C GLY A 65 4.20 8.65 -5.31
N GLU A 66 4.70 8.03 -6.35
CA GLU A 66 4.14 8.20 -7.69
C GLU A 66 3.23 7.01 -8.01
N PRO A 67 2.17 7.21 -8.82
CA PRO A 67 1.31 6.10 -9.22
C PRO A 67 2.07 4.93 -9.83
N SER A 68 3.12 5.20 -10.59
CA SER A 68 3.96 4.16 -11.19
C SER A 68 4.64 3.28 -10.15
N GLU A 69 4.96 3.83 -8.97
CA GLU A 69 5.61 3.05 -7.92
C GLU A 69 4.64 2.02 -7.33
N ILE A 70 3.36 2.36 -7.24
CA ILE A 70 2.34 1.38 -6.84
C ILE A 70 2.12 0.36 -7.95
N ALA A 71 2.05 0.80 -9.19
CA ALA A 71 1.86 -0.08 -10.34
C ALA A 71 2.99 -1.11 -10.45
N GLU A 72 4.24 -0.69 -10.21
CA GLU A 72 5.40 -1.59 -10.21
C GLU A 72 5.26 -2.68 -9.15
N ALA A 73 4.83 -2.32 -7.94
CA ALA A 73 4.64 -3.29 -6.86
C ALA A 73 3.54 -4.30 -7.21
N VAL A 74 2.40 -3.82 -7.72
CA VAL A 74 1.28 -4.69 -8.10
C VAL A 74 1.69 -5.61 -9.24
N THR A 75 2.36 -5.09 -10.26
CA THR A 75 2.82 -5.86 -11.41
C THR A 75 3.79 -6.96 -10.97
N PHE A 76 4.72 -6.64 -10.08
CA PHE A 76 5.65 -7.64 -9.54
C PHE A 76 4.91 -8.76 -8.83
N LEU A 77 4.00 -8.41 -7.92
CA LEU A 77 3.26 -9.41 -7.14
C LEU A 77 2.35 -10.28 -8.02
N ALA A 78 1.84 -9.74 -9.11
CA ALA A 78 0.99 -10.47 -10.05
C ALA A 78 1.79 -11.33 -11.04
N SER A 79 3.10 -11.13 -11.12
CA SER A 79 3.95 -11.83 -12.09
C SER A 79 4.48 -13.15 -11.56
N ASP A 80 5.02 -13.97 -12.47
CA ASP A 80 5.68 -15.22 -12.11
C ASP A 80 6.96 -15.00 -11.28
N ARG A 81 7.50 -13.79 -11.28
CA ARG A 81 8.66 -13.43 -10.45
C ARG A 81 8.34 -13.49 -8.97
N ALA A 82 7.06 -13.39 -8.60
CA ALA A 82 6.58 -13.50 -7.23
C ALA A 82 5.92 -14.86 -6.98
N SER A 83 6.37 -15.91 -7.65
CA SER A 83 5.69 -17.21 -7.69
C SER A 83 5.58 -17.92 -6.34
N PHE A 84 6.41 -17.56 -5.37
CA PHE A 84 6.36 -18.16 -4.03
C PHE A 84 5.88 -17.17 -2.97
N ILE A 85 5.26 -16.05 -3.38
CA ILE A 85 4.75 -15.01 -2.49
C ILE A 85 3.23 -15.08 -2.48
N THR A 86 2.65 -15.35 -1.31
CA THR A 86 1.19 -15.30 -1.12
C THR A 86 0.88 -14.95 0.32
N GLY A 87 -0.29 -14.39 0.56
CA GLY A 87 -0.76 -14.02 1.90
C GLY A 87 -0.08 -12.80 2.47
N GLN A 88 0.54 -11.97 1.65
CA GLN A 88 1.32 -10.83 2.13
C GLN A 88 0.60 -9.51 1.89
N LEU A 89 0.73 -8.60 2.84
CA LEU A 89 0.34 -7.20 2.70
C LEU A 89 1.63 -6.40 2.54
N LEU A 90 1.86 -5.87 1.34
CA LEU A 90 3.05 -5.08 1.04
C LEU A 90 2.73 -3.60 1.17
N SER A 91 3.39 -2.95 2.13
CA SER A 91 3.27 -1.49 2.27
C SER A 91 4.19 -0.81 1.27
N VAL A 92 3.61 0.06 0.43
CA VAL A 92 4.35 0.86 -0.56
C VAL A 92 4.06 2.32 -0.22
N ASP A 93 4.72 2.80 0.84
CA ASP A 93 4.33 4.02 1.53
C ASP A 93 5.51 4.91 1.93
N GLY A 94 6.67 4.66 1.36
CA GLY A 94 7.87 5.43 1.71
C GLY A 94 8.27 5.28 3.16
N GLY A 95 7.84 4.22 3.82
CA GLY A 95 8.16 3.93 5.21
C GLY A 95 7.21 4.58 6.23
N ALA A 96 6.06 5.10 5.79
CA ALA A 96 5.12 5.75 6.72
C ALA A 96 4.69 4.81 7.86
N ALA A 97 4.45 3.53 7.55
CA ALA A 97 3.99 2.56 8.55
C ALA A 97 5.03 2.26 9.63
N VAL A 98 6.33 2.37 9.33
CA VAL A 98 7.38 2.08 10.32
C VAL A 98 7.58 3.18 11.34
N ARG A 99 7.00 4.36 11.10
CA ARG A 99 7.05 5.49 12.03
C ARG A 99 5.87 5.53 12.98
N ALA A 100 4.84 4.79 12.69
CA ALA A 100 3.59 4.83 13.44
C ALA A 100 3.71 4.19 14.82
#